data_81465bf8a83dce6738bab1cbe545028f
#
_entry.id   81465bf8a83dce6738bab1cbe545028f
#
_cell.length_a   1.000
_cell.length_b   1.000
_cell.length_c   1.000
_cell.angle_alpha   90.00
_cell.angle_beta   90.00
_cell.angle_gamma   90.00
#
_symmetry.space_group_name_H-M   'P 1'
#
loop_
_entity.id
_entity.type
_entity.pdbx_description
1 polymer ?
#
loop_
_entity_poly.entity_id
_entity_poly.type
_entity_poly.pdbx_seq_one_letter_code
_entity_poly.pdbx_strand_id
1 'polypeptide(L)'
;MGIHLRTGHLIYEVGTSDFLISFFDTIEIRLTKGLFGRKYPVVLTDFYGGKVSPEKLVQAENELIDIQKRLKKMKPSKVVWDKNDLSKRPPWGDDISGDITDLSNYFVTSNGNDLFEVIFSAIEMAKQGNSELIIE
;
A
#
# COMPACT_ATOMS: atom_id res chain seq x y z
N MET A 1 9.95 -15.23 0.38
CA MET A 1 9.58 -14.92 1.78
C MET A 1 8.57 -13.81 1.84
N GLY A 2 7.62 -13.91 2.74
CA GLY A 2 6.58 -12.91 2.87
C GLY A 2 7.02 -11.69 3.65
N ILE A 3 6.35 -10.57 3.37
CA ILE A 3 6.51 -9.33 4.09
C ILE A 3 5.31 -9.14 5.02
N HIS A 4 5.55 -8.52 6.16
CA HIS A 4 4.55 -8.27 7.19
C HIS A 4 4.57 -6.81 7.61
N LEU A 5 3.44 -6.32 8.11
CA LEU A 5 3.39 -5.09 8.88
C LEU A 5 3.41 -5.48 10.36
N ARG A 6 4.26 -4.83 11.13
CA ARG A 6 4.37 -5.10 12.57
C ARG A 6 4.20 -3.83 13.38
N THR A 7 3.41 -3.91 14.44
CA THR A 7 3.35 -2.87 15.46
C THR A 7 3.24 -3.54 16.82
N GLY A 8 4.22 -3.28 17.71
CA GLY A 8 4.32 -4.00 18.98
C GLY A 8 4.46 -5.50 18.74
N HIS A 9 3.52 -6.26 19.27
CA HIS A 9 3.49 -7.72 19.11
C HIS A 9 2.56 -8.19 18.00
N LEU A 10 1.88 -7.27 17.33
CA LEU A 10 0.91 -7.61 16.29
C LEU A 10 1.60 -7.66 14.93
N ILE A 11 1.28 -8.71 14.16
CA ILE A 11 1.84 -8.92 12.83
C ILE A 11 0.67 -9.09 11.85
N TYR A 12 0.72 -8.34 10.76
CA TYR A 12 -0.27 -8.39 9.69
C TYR A 12 0.40 -8.86 8.41
N GLU A 13 -0.05 -9.97 7.85
CA GLU A 13 0.54 -10.50 6.63
C GLU A 13 0.19 -9.64 5.42
N VAL A 14 1.16 -9.38 4.56
CA VAL A 14 0.98 -8.60 3.33
C VAL A 14 1.14 -9.48 2.10
N GLY A 15 2.31 -10.06 1.91
CA GLY A 15 2.61 -10.87 0.72
C GLY A 15 4.07 -10.72 0.33
N THR A 16 4.36 -10.80 -0.98
CA THR A 16 5.73 -10.66 -1.45
C THR A 16 6.17 -9.21 -1.46
N SER A 17 7.49 -8.98 -1.49
CA SER A 17 8.03 -7.62 -1.63
C SER A 17 7.61 -6.99 -2.95
N ASP A 18 7.59 -7.76 -4.03
CA ASP A 18 7.18 -7.27 -5.35
C ASP A 18 5.74 -6.75 -5.34
N PHE A 19 4.85 -7.45 -4.63
CA PHE A 19 3.46 -7.04 -4.47
C PHE A 19 3.37 -5.67 -3.77
N LEU A 20 4.08 -5.50 -2.67
CA LEU A 20 4.05 -4.24 -1.93
C LEU A 20 4.71 -3.11 -2.69
N ILE A 21 5.82 -3.40 -3.38
CA ILE A 21 6.48 -2.40 -4.23
C ILE A 21 5.54 -1.94 -5.35
N SER A 22 4.78 -2.87 -5.95
CA SER A 22 3.80 -2.52 -6.97
C SER A 22 2.73 -1.57 -6.42
N PHE A 23 2.30 -1.78 -5.18
CA PHE A 23 1.37 -0.87 -4.52
C PHE A 23 1.94 0.55 -4.46
N PHE A 24 3.18 0.70 -4.00
CA PHE A 24 3.83 2.01 -3.93
C PHE A 24 4.08 2.60 -5.32
N ASP A 25 4.50 1.79 -6.29
CA ASP A 25 4.77 2.25 -7.65
C ASP A 25 3.48 2.75 -8.33
N THR A 26 2.36 2.07 -8.08
CA THR A 26 1.07 2.51 -8.61
C THR A 26 0.69 3.88 -8.07
N ILE A 27 0.88 4.10 -6.76
CA ILE A 27 0.62 5.39 -6.15
C ILE A 27 1.52 6.46 -6.77
N GLU A 28 2.81 6.19 -6.87
CA GLU A 28 3.76 7.16 -7.40
C GLU A 28 3.42 7.56 -8.83
N ILE A 29 3.24 6.59 -9.72
CA ILE A 29 3.05 6.86 -11.14
C ILE A 29 1.66 7.44 -11.43
N ARG A 30 0.62 6.89 -10.80
CA ARG A 30 -0.77 7.27 -11.13
C ARG A 30 -1.25 8.51 -10.37
N LEU A 31 -0.77 8.75 -9.17
CA LEU A 31 -1.27 9.84 -8.34
C LEU A 31 -0.29 11.01 -8.19
N THR A 32 1.01 10.75 -8.28
CA THR A 32 2.02 11.82 -8.14
C THR A 32 2.76 12.12 -9.44
N LYS A 33 2.47 11.37 -10.50
CA LYS A 33 3.11 11.51 -11.82
C LYS A 33 4.63 11.40 -11.75
N GLY A 34 5.13 10.52 -10.90
CA GLY A 34 6.56 10.29 -10.74
C GLY A 34 7.27 11.22 -9.77
N LEU A 35 6.53 12.11 -9.09
CA LEU A 35 7.11 13.03 -8.11
C LEU A 35 7.10 12.34 -6.73
N PHE A 36 8.02 11.40 -6.56
CA PHE A 36 8.10 10.55 -5.39
C PHE A 36 8.19 11.38 -4.10
N GLY A 37 7.32 11.05 -3.15
CA GLY A 37 7.33 11.67 -1.82
C GLY A 37 6.79 13.09 -1.75
N ARG A 38 6.45 13.71 -2.87
CA ARG A 38 6.01 15.11 -2.85
C ARG A 38 4.58 15.31 -2.36
N LYS A 39 3.68 14.46 -2.83
CA LYS A 39 2.25 14.58 -2.49
C LYS A 39 1.89 13.78 -1.25
N TYR A 40 2.55 12.65 -1.08
CA TYR A 40 2.30 11.74 0.04
C TYR A 40 3.63 11.45 0.75
N PRO A 41 4.18 12.45 1.47
CA PRO A 41 5.54 12.30 2.02
C PRO A 41 5.68 11.18 3.04
N VAL A 42 4.69 10.96 3.90
CA VAL A 42 4.82 9.89 4.90
C VAL A 42 4.68 8.52 4.24
N VAL A 43 3.68 8.34 3.37
CA VAL A 43 3.47 7.04 2.72
C VAL A 43 4.63 6.69 1.78
N LEU A 44 5.05 7.62 0.93
CA LEU A 44 6.04 7.33 -0.10
C LEU A 44 7.48 7.51 0.38
N THR A 45 7.72 8.06 1.56
CA THR A 45 9.06 8.21 2.12
C THR A 45 9.22 7.34 3.37
N ASP A 46 8.45 7.61 4.42
CA ASP A 46 8.59 6.90 5.69
C ASP A 46 8.11 5.45 5.58
N PHE A 47 6.89 5.26 5.12
CA PHE A 47 6.31 3.92 5.02
C PHE A 47 7.04 3.08 3.98
N TYR A 48 7.31 3.65 2.82
CA TYR A 48 8.10 2.98 1.78
C TYR A 48 9.47 2.58 2.32
N GLY A 49 10.07 3.44 3.16
CA GLY A 49 11.37 3.18 3.79
C GLY A 49 11.33 2.11 4.88
N GLY A 50 10.15 1.65 5.28
CA GLY A 50 9.98 0.52 6.18
C GLY A 50 9.51 0.86 7.59
N LYS A 51 9.36 2.14 7.94
CA LYS A 51 8.97 2.50 9.30
C LYS A 51 8.23 3.84 9.35
N VAL A 52 7.09 3.85 10.05
CA VAL A 52 6.35 5.08 10.34
C VAL A 52 6.39 5.28 11.85
N SER A 53 6.94 6.42 12.30
CA SER A 53 7.01 6.74 13.72
C SER A 53 5.64 7.13 14.27
N PRO A 54 5.42 6.99 15.60
CA PRO A 54 4.10 7.26 16.19
C PRO A 54 3.53 8.64 15.87
N GLU A 55 4.36 9.67 15.85
CA GLU A 55 3.91 11.03 15.60
C GLU A 55 3.47 11.27 14.15
N LYS A 56 3.78 10.35 13.24
CA LYS A 56 3.41 10.46 11.82
C LYS A 56 2.26 9.55 11.41
N LEU A 57 1.73 8.75 12.32
CA LEU A 57 0.68 7.79 11.99
C LEU A 57 -0.60 8.45 11.50
N VAL A 58 -1.01 9.56 12.12
CA VAL A 58 -2.22 10.27 11.71
C VAL A 58 -2.06 10.83 10.29
N GLN A 59 -0.90 11.39 9.98
CA GLN A 59 -0.63 11.88 8.63
C GLN A 59 -0.62 10.74 7.61
N ALA A 60 0.02 9.62 7.95
CA ALA A 60 0.02 8.44 7.08
C ALA A 60 -1.41 7.98 6.78
N GLU A 61 -2.26 7.92 7.81
CA GLU A 61 -3.65 7.52 7.65
C GLU A 61 -4.39 8.48 6.72
N ASN A 62 -4.23 9.79 6.92
CA ASN A 62 -4.88 10.79 6.08
C ASN A 62 -4.42 10.70 4.63
N GLU A 63 -3.12 10.48 4.41
CA GLU A 63 -2.58 10.28 3.06
C GLU A 63 -3.18 9.03 2.42
N LEU A 64 -3.28 7.93 3.15
CA LEU A 64 -3.84 6.68 2.64
C LEU A 64 -5.34 6.79 2.33
N ILE A 65 -6.08 7.55 3.11
CA ILE A 65 -7.50 7.81 2.85
C ILE A 65 -7.65 8.52 1.49
N ASP A 66 -6.84 9.54 1.24
CA ASP A 66 -6.87 10.26 -0.03
C ASP A 66 -6.43 9.36 -1.19
N ILE A 67 -5.39 8.56 -0.98
CA ILE A 67 -4.90 7.61 -1.98
C ILE A 67 -6.00 6.61 -2.36
N GLN A 68 -6.65 6.02 -1.37
CA GLN A 68 -7.73 5.06 -1.61
C GLN A 68 -8.87 5.68 -2.41
N LYS A 69 -9.26 6.89 -2.05
CA LYS A 69 -10.31 7.63 -2.73
C LYS A 69 -9.99 7.88 -4.20
N ARG A 70 -8.75 8.22 -4.50
CA ARG A 70 -8.31 8.45 -5.89
C ARG A 70 -8.18 7.17 -6.68
N LEU A 71 -7.63 6.11 -6.07
CA LEU A 71 -7.50 4.81 -6.73
C LEU A 71 -8.86 4.18 -7.03
N LYS A 72 -9.88 4.51 -6.28
CA LYS A 72 -11.24 4.02 -6.52
C LYS A 72 -11.78 4.47 -7.88
N LYS A 73 -11.23 5.53 -8.45
CA LYS A 73 -11.63 6.04 -9.76
C LYS A 73 -10.84 5.45 -10.91
N MET A 74 -9.95 4.51 -10.64
CA MET A 74 -9.06 3.92 -11.64
C MET A 74 -9.37 2.46 -11.86
N LYS A 75 -9.36 2.03 -13.13
CA LYS A 75 -9.58 0.63 -13.49
C LYS A 75 -8.41 -0.24 -13.04
N PRO A 76 -8.64 -1.53 -12.75
CA PRO A 76 -7.56 -2.45 -12.37
C PRO A 76 -6.41 -2.50 -13.39
N SER A 77 -6.71 -2.29 -14.67
CA SER A 77 -5.68 -2.28 -15.72
C SER A 77 -4.65 -1.16 -15.58
N LYS A 78 -4.92 -0.17 -14.72
CA LYS A 78 -4.01 0.93 -14.47
C LYS A 78 -2.93 0.59 -13.42
N VAL A 79 -2.95 -0.62 -12.86
CA VAL A 79 -1.92 -1.05 -11.91
C VAL A 79 -0.53 -0.92 -12.54
N VAL A 80 0.44 -0.51 -11.73
CA VAL A 80 1.84 -0.42 -12.14
C VAL A 80 2.61 -1.53 -11.44
N TRP A 81 3.14 -2.48 -12.22
CA TRP A 81 3.94 -3.57 -11.64
C TRP A 81 5.39 -3.13 -11.42
N ASP A 82 5.94 -2.38 -12.38
CA ASP A 82 7.30 -1.87 -12.32
C ASP A 82 7.30 -0.44 -12.84
N LYS A 83 7.64 0.51 -11.97
CA LYS A 83 7.64 1.93 -12.38
C LYS A 83 8.67 2.27 -13.44
N ASN A 84 9.70 1.42 -13.61
CA ASN A 84 10.75 1.63 -14.59
C ASN A 84 10.41 1.00 -15.95
N ASP A 85 9.36 0.18 -16.00
CA ASP A 85 8.89 -0.43 -17.25
C ASP A 85 7.38 -0.64 -17.15
N LEU A 86 6.63 0.34 -17.62
CA LEU A 86 5.17 0.32 -17.52
C LEU A 86 4.51 -0.74 -18.41
N SER A 87 5.27 -1.37 -19.30
CA SER A 87 4.75 -2.46 -20.12
C SER A 87 4.69 -3.78 -19.35
N LYS A 88 5.42 -3.90 -18.25
CA LYS A 88 5.38 -5.10 -17.43
C LYS A 88 4.05 -5.23 -16.71
N ARG A 89 3.55 -6.45 -16.66
CA ARG A 89 2.28 -6.76 -16.00
C ARG A 89 2.53 -7.65 -14.79
N PRO A 90 1.62 -7.63 -13.79
CA PRO A 90 1.73 -8.56 -12.67
C PRO A 90 1.74 -10.02 -13.17
N PRO A 91 2.34 -10.94 -12.40
CA PRO A 91 2.39 -12.36 -12.80
C PRO A 91 1.03 -12.98 -13.10
N TRP A 92 -0.05 -12.49 -12.46
CA TRP A 92 -1.41 -12.99 -12.69
C TRP A 92 -2.09 -12.33 -13.90
N GLY A 93 -1.46 -11.33 -14.53
CA GLY A 93 -2.01 -10.66 -15.71
C GLY A 93 -3.38 -10.07 -15.45
N ASP A 94 -4.36 -10.47 -16.26
CA ASP A 94 -5.75 -10.01 -16.14
C ASP A 94 -6.63 -11.04 -15.40
N ASP A 95 -6.03 -12.08 -14.84
CA ASP A 95 -6.76 -13.12 -14.11
C ASP A 95 -6.98 -12.66 -12.66
N ILE A 96 -8.01 -11.84 -12.48
CA ILE A 96 -8.35 -11.26 -11.17
C ILE A 96 -9.78 -11.62 -10.81
N SER A 97 -10.06 -11.59 -9.50
CA SER A 97 -11.41 -11.87 -8.99
C SER A 97 -12.43 -10.87 -9.53
N GLY A 98 -13.65 -11.33 -9.80
CA GLY A 98 -14.75 -10.46 -10.17
C GLY A 98 -15.13 -9.43 -9.10
N ASP A 99 -14.69 -9.64 -7.86
CA ASP A 99 -14.92 -8.69 -6.77
C ASP A 99 -14.02 -7.47 -6.86
N ILE A 100 -12.95 -7.56 -7.65
CA ILE A 100 -12.03 -6.42 -7.87
C ILE A 100 -12.64 -5.51 -8.93
N THR A 101 -13.02 -4.31 -8.53
CA THR A 101 -13.69 -3.34 -9.40
C THR A 101 -12.80 -2.16 -9.80
N ASP A 102 -11.78 -1.85 -8.99
CA ASP A 102 -10.92 -0.69 -9.21
C ASP A 102 -9.61 -0.87 -8.44
N LEU A 103 -8.72 0.13 -8.48
CA LEU A 103 -7.43 0.02 -7.82
C LEU A 103 -7.52 0.15 -6.29
N SER A 104 -8.64 0.62 -5.74
CA SER A 104 -8.77 0.72 -4.28
C SER A 104 -8.96 -0.66 -3.63
N ASN A 105 -9.50 -1.63 -4.35
CA ASN A 105 -9.66 -2.99 -3.84
C ASN A 105 -8.87 -4.03 -4.65
N TYR A 106 -7.96 -3.57 -5.49
CA TYR A 106 -7.12 -4.43 -6.34
C TYR A 106 -6.08 -5.21 -5.53
N PHE A 107 -5.48 -4.55 -4.53
CA PHE A 107 -4.37 -5.14 -3.79
C PHE A 107 -4.89 -6.01 -2.66
N VAL A 108 -4.75 -7.32 -2.83
CA VAL A 108 -5.22 -8.33 -1.89
C VAL A 108 -4.01 -9.04 -1.31
N THR A 109 -3.96 -9.13 0.01
CA THR A 109 -2.82 -9.77 0.71
C THR A 109 -2.80 -11.27 0.45
N SER A 110 -1.69 -11.91 0.79
CA SER A 110 -1.52 -13.35 0.57
C SER A 110 -2.53 -14.20 1.33
N ASN A 111 -3.11 -13.67 2.43
CA ASN A 111 -4.16 -14.35 3.17
C ASN A 111 -5.58 -13.84 2.84
N GLY A 112 -5.73 -13.15 1.70
CA GLY A 112 -7.05 -12.84 1.16
C GLY A 112 -7.71 -11.56 1.67
N ASN A 113 -6.96 -10.67 2.30
CA ASN A 113 -7.51 -9.42 2.85
C ASN A 113 -7.21 -8.21 1.94
N ASP A 114 -8.08 -7.21 1.98
CA ASP A 114 -7.85 -5.94 1.29
C ASP A 114 -6.65 -5.24 1.95
N LEU A 115 -5.63 -4.91 1.15
CA LEU A 115 -4.41 -4.30 1.67
C LEU A 115 -4.69 -2.98 2.41
N PHE A 116 -5.59 -2.13 1.89
CA PHE A 116 -5.93 -0.89 2.59
C PHE A 116 -6.51 -1.16 3.98
N GLU A 117 -7.41 -2.14 4.09
CA GLU A 117 -7.99 -2.49 5.39
C GLU A 117 -6.92 -3.00 6.36
N VAL A 118 -5.99 -3.82 5.86
CA VAL A 118 -4.88 -4.32 6.67
C VAL A 118 -4.01 -3.17 7.17
N ILE A 119 -3.66 -2.23 6.28
CA ILE A 119 -2.84 -1.08 6.66
C ILE A 119 -3.57 -0.20 7.67
N PHE A 120 -4.85 0.10 7.43
CA PHE A 120 -5.63 0.92 8.37
C PHE A 120 -5.75 0.25 9.74
N SER A 121 -5.95 -1.07 9.78
CA SER A 121 -5.99 -1.80 11.04
C SER A 121 -4.66 -1.71 11.78
N ALA A 122 -3.55 -1.88 11.06
CA ALA A 122 -2.22 -1.79 11.66
C ALA A 122 -1.95 -0.38 12.20
N ILE A 123 -2.33 0.65 11.45
CA ILE A 123 -2.18 2.04 11.89
C ILE A 123 -3.00 2.29 13.16
N GLU A 124 -4.24 1.81 13.20
CA GLU A 124 -5.10 2.00 14.38
C GLU A 124 -4.48 1.36 15.63
N MET A 125 -3.97 0.14 15.49
CA MET A 125 -3.32 -0.54 16.62
C MET A 125 -2.02 0.16 17.01
N ALA A 126 -1.27 0.68 16.04
CA ALA A 126 -0.06 1.44 16.33
C ALA A 126 -0.38 2.73 17.10
N LYS A 127 -1.46 3.42 16.73
CA LYS A 127 -1.90 4.62 17.43
C LYS A 127 -2.30 4.29 18.88
N GLN A 128 -3.07 3.23 19.07
CA GLN A 128 -3.51 2.83 20.41
C GLN A 128 -2.32 2.48 21.31
N GLY A 129 -1.30 1.83 20.77
CA GLY A 129 -0.11 1.42 21.53
C GLY A 129 0.98 2.48 21.55
N ASN A 130 0.79 3.61 20.86
CA ASN A 130 1.82 4.62 20.66
C ASN A 130 3.11 3.98 20.17
N SER A 131 3.00 3.11 19.19
CA SER A 131 4.09 2.28 18.64
C SER A 131 4.39 2.65 17.21
N GLU A 132 5.58 2.24 16.74
CA GLU A 132 5.95 2.37 15.34
C GLU A 132 5.19 1.35 14.49
N LEU A 133 5.00 1.67 13.21
CA LEU A 133 4.53 0.72 12.21
C LEU A 133 5.72 0.34 11.33
N ILE A 134 6.04 -0.93 11.27
CA ILE A 134 7.25 -1.43 10.59
C ILE A 134 6.87 -2.42 9.50
N ILE A 135 7.55 -2.32 8.36
CA ILE A 135 7.50 -3.33 7.29
C ILE A 135 8.69 -4.26 7.49
N GLU A 136 8.44 -5.57 7.62
CA GLU A 136 9.54 -6.52 7.73
C GLU A 136 9.27 -7.89 7.05
#